data_4e154c33785a5bd5ddb0a63d7a907165
#
_entry.id   4e154c33785a5bd5ddb0a63d7a907165
#
_cell.length_a   1.000
_cell.length_b   1.000
_cell.length_c   1.000
_cell.angle_alpha   90.00
_cell.angle_beta   90.00
_cell.angle_gamma   90.00
#
_symmetry.space_group_name_H-M   'P 1'
#
loop_
_entity.id
_entity.type
_entity.pdbx_description
1 polymer ?
#
loop_
_entity_poly.entity_id
_entity_poly.type
_entity_poly.pdbx_seq_one_letter_code
_entity_poly.pdbx_strand_id
1 'polypeptide(L)'
;RDRSPSRGLGDVYKRQEYDYYVIDQEVTVAIIDTGLDATNKVFKGRIDTKHSYCFQGKDKVSKNKAYTDGNGHGTHVAGIIADNTPENVKLMILKTFDDAGKSSNLAIRSALQYAVSQKADVVNMSLGWTGLFWKYSTLLKDVLKKAETSGTVVCCAAGNYATDVSTTYPANRGNVITVTAMNSNENFAASYSNYGDTVDFCAPGTSVVSTYLKGKYQKMSGTSMATPHITAAVAYVKMIQPSLNYKGVKKVLKKYAVDKGTYGWDPQYGWGYVNLHDYFDQSGLKAQYTDYDENGNEKPESQTAFSKQTVTREYGSKAYRYKVTTNSEGKVTYQSSNTRIAEADEKGYISIKGVGSCTITAMVGADAAYKTTLASYTLTVTPKDISGLTATLSKKVYQYAGKSCKPSVTVAGLNKEDYTVTYRNAKKVGRATCVVTGIGNYTGKIECPYTCLLYTSPSPRDGLL
;
A
#
# COMPACT_ATOMS: atom_id res chain seq x y z
N ARG A 1 28.13 7.70 -6.66
CA ARG A 1 26.77 8.17 -6.41
C ARG A 1 26.42 7.83 -4.98
N ASP A 2 26.27 8.85 -4.14
CA ASP A 2 25.94 8.75 -2.73
C ASP A 2 24.55 8.13 -2.57
N ARG A 3 24.51 6.95 -2.00
CA ARG A 3 23.26 6.25 -1.69
C ARG A 3 22.66 6.90 -0.46
N SER A 4 21.52 7.55 -0.62
CA SER A 4 20.69 8.03 0.48
C SER A 4 20.46 6.89 1.49
N PRO A 5 20.57 7.15 2.83
CA PRO A 5 20.41 6.12 3.86
C PRO A 5 18.95 5.69 4.12
N SER A 6 18.02 5.91 3.19
CA SER A 6 16.63 5.44 3.29
C SER A 6 16.46 3.91 3.23
N ARG A 7 17.53 3.14 3.50
CA ARG A 7 17.49 1.69 3.62
C ARG A 7 16.82 1.29 4.92
N GLY A 8 15.54 0.93 4.87
CA GLY A 8 14.84 0.37 6.03
C GLY A 8 13.35 0.12 5.84
N LEU A 9 12.70 0.87 4.97
CA LEU A 9 11.26 0.71 4.66
C LEU A 9 10.99 0.86 3.15
N GLY A 10 12.05 1.03 2.38
CA GLY A 10 12.00 1.38 0.97
C GLY A 10 11.67 0.27 0.01
N ASP A 11 11.37 -0.96 0.47
CA ASP A 11 11.09 -2.06 -0.46
C ASP A 11 9.70 -1.98 -1.08
N VAL A 12 8.77 -1.24 -0.45
CA VAL A 12 7.40 -1.06 -0.94
C VAL A 12 7.28 0.16 -1.86
N TYR A 13 8.15 1.18 -1.67
CA TYR A 13 8.16 2.43 -2.44
C TYR A 13 9.58 2.78 -2.88
N LYS A 14 10.31 1.84 -3.49
CA LYS A 14 11.65 2.11 -3.98
C LYS A 14 11.59 3.08 -5.16
N ARG A 15 12.31 4.20 -5.05
CA ARG A 15 12.61 5.11 -6.15
C ARG A 15 13.06 4.37 -7.43
N GLN A 16 13.74 3.23 -7.30
CA GLN A 16 14.18 2.40 -8.43
C GLN A 16 13.02 1.83 -9.27
N GLU A 17 11.83 1.63 -8.73
CA GLU A 17 10.68 1.14 -9.49
C GLU A 17 10.04 2.24 -10.35
N TYR A 18 10.18 3.50 -9.95
CA TYR A 18 9.59 4.65 -10.63
C TYR A 18 10.57 5.41 -11.54
N ASP A 19 11.87 5.24 -11.36
CA ASP A 19 12.90 5.84 -12.21
C ASP A 19 12.90 5.27 -13.66
N TYR A 20 12.08 4.24 -13.93
CA TYR A 20 11.96 3.58 -15.23
C TYR A 20 11.03 4.27 -16.22
N TYR A 21 10.18 5.17 -15.74
CA TYR A 21 9.15 5.80 -16.57
C TYR A 21 9.43 7.29 -16.70
N VAL A 22 9.72 7.74 -17.91
CA VAL A 22 9.78 9.18 -18.21
C VAL A 22 8.38 9.64 -18.53
N ILE A 23 7.87 10.53 -17.68
CA ILE A 23 6.58 11.19 -17.86
C ILE A 23 6.88 12.69 -17.93
N ASP A 24 6.70 13.32 -19.09
CA ASP A 24 7.01 14.73 -19.30
C ASP A 24 6.01 15.68 -18.60
N GLN A 25 4.86 15.17 -18.19
CA GLN A 25 3.82 15.95 -17.52
C GLN A 25 4.31 16.47 -16.16
N GLU A 26 4.35 17.78 -15.99
CA GLU A 26 4.62 18.41 -14.70
C GLU A 26 3.39 18.28 -13.78
N VAL A 27 3.63 17.98 -12.52
CA VAL A 27 2.61 17.90 -11.45
C VAL A 27 3.04 18.75 -10.28
N THR A 28 2.13 19.56 -9.73
CA THR A 28 2.36 20.38 -8.55
C THR A 28 1.76 19.72 -7.31
N VAL A 29 2.63 19.41 -6.33
CA VAL A 29 2.24 18.93 -5.00
C VAL A 29 2.36 20.08 -4.00
N ALA A 30 1.24 20.53 -3.44
CA ALA A 30 1.23 21.49 -2.35
C ALA A 30 1.42 20.78 -1.00
N ILE A 31 2.34 21.28 -0.17
CA ILE A 31 2.66 20.71 1.14
C ILE A 31 2.29 21.76 2.20
N ILE A 32 1.22 21.50 2.95
CA ILE A 32 0.75 22.35 4.04
C ILE A 32 1.36 21.84 5.35
N ASP A 33 2.44 22.52 5.82
CA ASP A 33 3.24 22.02 6.93
C ASP A 33 4.06 23.12 7.62
N THR A 34 5.18 22.78 8.30
CA THR A 34 6.08 23.69 9.02
C THR A 34 7.03 24.48 8.12
N GLY A 35 7.05 24.20 6.82
CA GLY A 35 7.94 24.82 5.84
C GLY A 35 8.91 23.84 5.20
N LEU A 36 10.02 24.35 4.65
CA LEU A 36 11.05 23.55 4.01
C LEU A 36 12.46 24.11 4.30
N ASP A 37 13.37 23.27 4.73
CA ASP A 37 14.82 23.49 4.65
C ASP A 37 15.34 22.91 3.32
N ALA A 38 15.60 23.76 2.36
CA ALA A 38 15.99 23.40 1.01
C ALA A 38 17.48 23.04 0.85
N THR A 39 18.23 22.89 1.95
CA THR A 39 19.67 22.61 1.89
C THR A 39 20.02 21.24 1.34
N ASN A 40 19.08 20.29 1.38
CA ASN A 40 19.30 18.98 0.79
C ASN A 40 19.16 19.02 -0.74
N LYS A 41 20.10 18.35 -1.43
CA LYS A 41 20.17 18.32 -2.90
C LYS A 41 18.91 17.73 -3.58
N VAL A 42 18.11 16.89 -2.88
CA VAL A 42 16.88 16.30 -3.41
C VAL A 42 15.84 17.35 -3.80
N PHE A 43 15.92 18.55 -3.22
CA PHE A 43 15.00 19.67 -3.52
C PHE A 43 15.47 20.59 -4.64
N LYS A 44 16.69 20.37 -5.17
CA LYS A 44 17.25 21.22 -6.23
C LYS A 44 16.38 21.18 -7.49
N GLY A 45 15.92 22.36 -7.94
CA GLY A 45 15.06 22.48 -9.13
C GLY A 45 13.60 22.04 -8.96
N ARG A 46 13.21 21.60 -7.75
CA ARG A 46 11.88 21.04 -7.50
C ARG A 46 10.91 21.98 -6.79
N ILE A 47 11.40 23.07 -6.20
CA ILE A 47 10.56 23.99 -5.42
C ILE A 47 9.84 24.95 -6.37
N ASP A 48 8.53 24.97 -6.31
CA ASP A 48 7.72 26.03 -6.92
C ASP A 48 7.83 27.32 -6.10
N THR A 49 8.89 28.08 -6.35
CA THR A 49 9.18 29.34 -5.65
C THR A 49 8.19 30.45 -5.95
N LYS A 50 7.44 30.35 -7.07
CA LYS A 50 6.43 31.32 -7.46
C LYS A 50 5.19 31.24 -6.57
N HIS A 51 4.76 30.02 -6.24
CA HIS A 51 3.53 29.77 -5.50
C HIS A 51 3.75 29.26 -4.06
N SER A 52 5.01 29.15 -3.60
CA SER A 52 5.28 28.84 -2.19
C SER A 52 5.11 30.06 -1.30
N TYR A 53 4.39 29.93 -0.17
CA TYR A 53 4.06 31.03 0.75
C TYR A 53 4.09 30.62 2.22
N CYS A 54 4.29 31.63 3.08
CA CYS A 54 4.11 31.52 4.52
C CYS A 54 2.76 32.14 4.93
N PHE A 55 1.93 31.36 5.59
CA PHE A 55 0.62 31.75 6.15
C PHE A 55 0.70 32.00 7.67
N GLN A 56 1.89 32.13 8.22
CA GLN A 56 2.12 32.49 9.62
C GLN A 56 2.02 34.03 9.80
N GLY A 57 1.35 34.47 10.87
CA GLY A 57 1.23 35.88 11.23
C GLY A 57 -0.12 36.22 11.82
N LYS A 58 -0.19 37.32 12.59
CA LYS A 58 -1.44 37.85 13.13
C LYS A 58 -2.27 38.43 11.98
N ASP A 59 -3.41 37.87 11.72
CA ASP A 59 -4.56 38.42 11.01
C ASP A 59 -4.50 38.66 9.49
N LYS A 60 -3.44 38.33 8.77
CA LYS A 60 -3.44 38.45 7.30
C LYS A 60 -2.59 37.37 6.67
N VAL A 61 -3.10 36.79 5.59
CA VAL A 61 -2.31 36.02 4.63
C VAL A 61 -1.06 36.84 4.30
N SER A 62 0.05 36.49 4.92
CA SER A 62 1.32 37.16 4.65
C SER A 62 1.75 36.74 3.26
N LYS A 63 1.87 37.69 2.33
CA LYS A 63 2.50 37.46 1.02
C LYS A 63 4.01 37.20 1.15
N ASN A 64 4.47 36.93 2.36
CA ASN A 64 5.84 36.61 2.65
C ASN A 64 6.18 35.19 2.15
N LYS A 65 7.14 35.12 1.24
CA LYS A 65 7.66 33.82 0.73
C LYS A 65 8.66 33.15 1.70
N ALA A 66 8.80 33.63 2.93
CA ALA A 66 9.66 33.04 3.95
C ALA A 66 9.06 31.73 4.51
N TYR A 67 9.10 30.68 3.70
CA TYR A 67 8.60 29.36 4.03
C TYR A 67 9.69 28.42 4.61
N THR A 68 10.77 28.98 5.13
CA THR A 68 11.85 28.20 5.76
C THR A 68 11.36 27.42 6.96
N ASP A 69 11.90 26.22 7.14
CA ASP A 69 11.54 25.32 8.22
C ASP A 69 12.54 25.41 9.37
N GLY A 70 12.06 25.72 10.56
CA GLY A 70 12.85 25.67 11.82
C GLY A 70 12.45 24.48 12.71
N ASN A 71 11.39 23.73 12.34
CA ASN A 71 10.89 22.57 13.06
C ASN A 71 11.45 21.25 12.50
N GLY A 72 11.43 21.08 11.19
CA GLY A 72 11.92 19.91 10.47
C GLY A 72 10.84 18.93 10.02
N HIS A 73 9.58 19.01 10.51
CA HIS A 73 8.51 18.11 10.14
C HIS A 73 8.16 18.26 8.65
N GLY A 74 7.94 19.50 8.17
CA GLY A 74 7.65 19.75 6.75
C GLY A 74 8.78 19.36 5.82
N THR A 75 10.04 19.57 6.24
CA THR A 75 11.22 19.12 5.49
C THR A 75 11.26 17.59 5.37
N HIS A 76 10.90 16.88 6.43
CA HIS A 76 10.84 15.42 6.43
C HIS A 76 9.73 14.90 5.49
N VAL A 77 8.55 15.48 5.57
CA VAL A 77 7.40 15.16 4.69
C VAL A 77 7.74 15.44 3.23
N ALA A 78 8.29 16.62 2.93
CA ALA A 78 8.71 17.00 1.57
C ALA A 78 9.76 16.05 1.00
N GLY A 79 10.70 15.59 1.84
CA GLY A 79 11.72 14.62 1.46
C GLY A 79 11.14 13.28 1.04
N ILE A 80 10.13 12.77 1.75
CA ILE A 80 9.45 11.52 1.38
C ILE A 80 8.81 11.68 -0.01
N ILE A 81 8.12 12.78 -0.30
CA ILE A 81 7.54 13.03 -1.62
C ILE A 81 8.64 13.12 -2.67
N ALA A 82 9.69 13.90 -2.39
CA ALA A 82 10.79 14.10 -3.33
C ALA A 82 11.55 12.81 -3.65
N ASP A 83 11.80 11.97 -2.65
CA ASP A 83 12.49 10.69 -2.84
C ASP A 83 11.65 9.65 -3.59
N ASN A 84 10.33 9.81 -3.61
CA ASN A 84 9.39 8.88 -4.24
C ASN A 84 8.74 9.43 -5.51
N THR A 85 9.24 10.55 -6.07
CA THR A 85 8.70 11.15 -7.31
C THR A 85 9.82 11.70 -8.19
N PRO A 86 9.64 11.77 -9.52
CA PRO A 86 10.63 12.33 -10.42
C PRO A 86 10.76 13.87 -10.30
N GLU A 87 11.77 14.45 -10.94
CA GLU A 87 12.13 15.87 -10.79
C GLU A 87 11.10 16.86 -11.36
N ASN A 88 10.22 16.41 -12.24
CA ASN A 88 9.12 17.21 -12.78
C ASN A 88 7.90 17.27 -11.84
N VAL A 89 7.91 16.57 -10.71
CA VAL A 89 6.97 16.86 -9.61
C VAL A 89 7.48 18.07 -8.83
N LYS A 90 6.77 19.19 -8.91
CA LYS A 90 7.12 20.46 -8.23
C LYS A 90 6.45 20.56 -6.87
N LEU A 91 7.19 21.07 -5.90
CA LEU A 91 6.77 21.20 -4.51
C LEU A 91 6.38 22.64 -4.22
N MET A 92 5.09 22.88 -3.99
CA MET A 92 4.54 24.16 -3.54
C MET A 92 4.51 24.14 -2.00
N ILE A 93 5.40 24.87 -1.36
CA ILE A 93 5.55 24.87 0.10
C ILE A 93 4.62 25.92 0.71
N LEU A 94 3.70 25.49 1.53
CA LEU A 94 2.71 26.32 2.21
C LEU A 94 2.91 26.22 3.72
N LYS A 95 3.79 27.08 4.26
CA LYS A 95 4.09 27.09 5.70
C LYS A 95 2.91 27.65 6.48
N THR A 96 2.30 26.80 7.30
CA THR A 96 1.17 27.16 8.17
C THR A 96 1.47 26.95 9.65
N PHE A 97 2.54 26.22 9.98
CA PHE A 97 3.00 26.00 11.34
C PHE A 97 4.27 26.82 11.62
N ASP A 98 4.40 27.32 12.84
CA ASP A 98 5.62 27.91 13.31
C ASP A 98 6.68 26.84 13.66
N ASP A 99 7.86 27.28 14.11
CA ASP A 99 8.96 26.37 14.44
C ASP A 99 8.69 25.56 15.72
N ALA A 100 7.70 25.95 16.53
CA ALA A 100 7.20 25.17 17.67
C ALA A 100 6.10 24.15 17.28
N GLY A 101 5.76 24.05 15.99
CA GLY A 101 4.70 23.19 15.48
C GLY A 101 3.28 23.67 15.81
N LYS A 102 3.08 24.97 16.03
CA LYS A 102 1.76 25.58 16.27
C LYS A 102 1.23 26.26 15.03
N SER A 103 -0.06 26.14 14.79
CA SER A 103 -0.77 26.77 13.67
C SER A 103 -2.12 27.31 14.10
N SER A 104 -2.71 28.18 13.28
CA SER A 104 -4.11 28.57 13.40
C SER A 104 -4.97 27.83 12.37
N ASN A 105 -6.22 27.57 12.73
CA ASN A 105 -7.20 26.96 11.82
C ASN A 105 -7.39 27.80 10.54
N LEU A 106 -7.31 29.13 10.69
CA LEU A 106 -7.44 30.06 9.58
C LEU A 106 -6.23 29.98 8.62
N ALA A 107 -5.01 29.84 9.15
CA ALA A 107 -3.81 29.67 8.32
C ALA A 107 -3.90 28.42 7.46
N ILE A 108 -4.30 27.28 8.04
CA ILE A 108 -4.44 26.01 7.32
C ILE A 108 -5.56 26.10 6.27
N ARG A 109 -6.71 26.68 6.62
CA ARG A 109 -7.80 26.92 5.66
C ARG A 109 -7.34 27.79 4.50
N SER A 110 -6.67 28.92 4.77
CA SER A 110 -6.18 29.85 3.76
C SER A 110 -5.13 29.19 2.84
N ALA A 111 -4.25 28.37 3.39
CA ALA A 111 -3.26 27.62 2.61
C ALA A 111 -3.93 26.59 1.68
N LEU A 112 -4.91 25.84 2.16
CA LEU A 112 -5.67 24.91 1.33
C LEU A 112 -6.44 25.63 0.22
N GLN A 113 -7.12 26.74 0.56
CA GLN A 113 -7.82 27.57 -0.41
C GLN A 113 -6.87 28.14 -1.48
N TYR A 114 -5.68 28.54 -1.06
CA TYR A 114 -4.64 29.02 -1.97
C TYR A 114 -4.13 27.90 -2.88
N ALA A 115 -3.78 26.72 -2.36
CA ALA A 115 -3.36 25.58 -3.15
C ALA A 115 -4.37 25.25 -4.27
N VAL A 116 -5.66 25.19 -3.91
CA VAL A 116 -6.75 24.93 -4.88
C VAL A 116 -6.87 26.08 -5.91
N SER A 117 -6.71 27.34 -5.50
CA SER A 117 -6.77 28.49 -6.41
C SER A 117 -5.61 28.55 -7.39
N GLN A 118 -4.43 28.05 -6.97
CA GLN A 118 -3.24 27.91 -7.81
C GLN A 118 -3.22 26.60 -8.61
N LYS A 119 -4.32 25.82 -8.57
CA LYS A 119 -4.50 24.57 -9.31
C LYS A 119 -3.44 23.51 -8.98
N ALA A 120 -3.03 23.41 -7.71
CA ALA A 120 -2.21 22.29 -7.28
C ALA A 120 -2.93 20.97 -7.61
N ASP A 121 -2.22 20.01 -8.19
CA ASP A 121 -2.78 18.69 -8.55
C ASP A 121 -3.07 17.86 -7.31
N VAL A 122 -2.15 17.94 -6.34
CA VAL A 122 -2.22 17.19 -5.09
C VAL A 122 -1.91 18.12 -3.92
N VAL A 123 -2.59 17.91 -2.80
CA VAL A 123 -2.29 18.58 -1.53
C VAL A 123 -1.97 17.53 -0.48
N ASN A 124 -0.79 17.62 0.14
CA ASN A 124 -0.41 16.82 1.30
C ASN A 124 -0.72 17.59 2.59
N MET A 125 -1.55 16.99 3.44
CA MET A 125 -1.88 17.48 4.78
C MET A 125 -1.48 16.44 5.84
N SER A 126 -0.18 16.40 6.17
CA SER A 126 0.34 15.58 7.27
C SER A 126 0.01 16.18 8.64
N LEU A 127 -1.26 16.54 8.82
CA LEU A 127 -1.79 17.28 9.97
C LEU A 127 -3.26 16.92 10.23
N GLY A 128 -3.76 17.27 11.39
CA GLY A 128 -5.17 17.09 11.73
C GLY A 128 -5.49 17.58 13.14
N TRP A 129 -6.78 17.64 13.44
CA TRP A 129 -7.32 17.96 14.75
C TRP A 129 -8.12 16.77 15.27
N THR A 130 -7.91 16.39 16.52
CA THR A 130 -8.59 15.25 17.14
C THR A 130 -9.51 15.70 18.29
N GLY A 131 -10.63 15.00 18.45
CA GLY A 131 -11.62 15.21 19.51
C GLY A 131 -13.05 15.33 18.99
N LEU A 132 -14.04 15.19 19.88
CA LEU A 132 -15.46 15.17 19.52
C LEU A 132 -15.92 16.44 18.77
N PHE A 133 -15.39 17.61 19.12
CA PHE A 133 -15.66 18.87 18.42
C PHE A 133 -15.35 18.76 16.93
N TRP A 134 -14.24 18.11 16.56
CA TRP A 134 -13.78 18.02 15.18
C TRP A 134 -14.55 17.00 14.34
N LYS A 135 -15.24 16.05 14.98
CA LYS A 135 -16.14 15.09 14.30
C LYS A 135 -17.17 15.81 13.42
N TYR A 136 -17.69 16.92 13.89
CA TYR A 136 -18.77 17.67 13.22
C TYR A 136 -18.27 18.98 12.57
N SER A 137 -16.96 19.24 12.59
CA SER A 137 -16.40 20.49 12.05
C SER A 137 -16.71 20.66 10.56
N THR A 138 -17.03 21.88 10.17
CA THR A 138 -17.25 22.28 8.78
C THR A 138 -16.18 23.23 8.27
N LEU A 139 -15.12 23.45 9.04
CA LEU A 139 -14.07 24.45 8.80
C LEU A 139 -13.51 24.45 7.37
N LEU A 140 -13.24 23.26 6.79
CA LEU A 140 -12.67 23.10 5.44
C LEU A 140 -13.71 22.61 4.41
N LYS A 141 -15.00 22.48 4.79
CA LYS A 141 -16.03 21.82 3.97
C LYS A 141 -16.14 22.38 2.57
N ASP A 142 -16.25 23.70 2.44
CA ASP A 142 -16.38 24.40 1.17
C ASP A 142 -15.10 24.32 0.31
N VAL A 143 -13.93 24.45 0.96
CA VAL A 143 -12.63 24.36 0.27
C VAL A 143 -12.35 22.94 -0.21
N LEU A 144 -12.62 21.93 0.61
CA LEU A 144 -12.51 20.51 0.20
C LEU A 144 -13.47 20.16 -0.94
N LYS A 145 -14.70 20.73 -0.91
CA LYS A 145 -15.65 20.56 -2.02
C LYS A 145 -15.12 21.21 -3.29
N LYS A 146 -14.52 22.39 -3.19
CA LYS A 146 -13.90 23.06 -4.32
C LYS A 146 -12.70 22.27 -4.85
N ALA A 147 -11.85 21.71 -3.97
CA ALA A 147 -10.75 20.83 -4.36
C ALA A 147 -11.27 19.65 -5.19
N GLU A 148 -12.28 18.92 -4.68
CA GLU A 148 -12.91 17.80 -5.39
C GLU A 148 -13.41 18.19 -6.79
N THR A 149 -14.06 19.35 -6.93
CA THR A 149 -14.63 19.80 -8.21
C THR A 149 -13.60 20.38 -9.17
N SER A 150 -12.48 20.92 -8.68
CA SER A 150 -11.39 21.46 -9.50
C SER A 150 -10.34 20.40 -9.90
N GLY A 151 -10.48 19.16 -9.44
CA GLY A 151 -9.55 18.09 -9.75
C GLY A 151 -8.32 18.03 -8.84
N THR A 152 -8.23 18.87 -7.81
CA THR A 152 -7.18 18.79 -6.78
C THR A 152 -7.49 17.63 -5.82
N VAL A 153 -6.52 16.73 -5.61
CA VAL A 153 -6.65 15.60 -4.68
C VAL A 153 -5.98 15.93 -3.35
N VAL A 154 -6.69 15.75 -2.23
CA VAL A 154 -6.19 16.04 -0.89
C VAL A 154 -5.90 14.74 -0.15
N CYS A 155 -4.66 14.55 0.31
CA CYS A 155 -4.23 13.42 1.14
C CYS A 155 -4.05 13.88 2.59
N CYS A 156 -4.61 13.13 3.54
CA CYS A 156 -4.62 13.48 4.96
C CYS A 156 -4.10 12.35 5.84
N ALA A 157 -3.37 12.71 6.88
CA ALA A 157 -2.94 11.78 7.92
C ALA A 157 -4.14 11.35 8.79
N ALA A 158 -4.28 10.06 9.06
CA ALA A 158 -5.36 9.52 9.91
C ALA A 158 -5.27 9.98 11.37
N GLY A 159 -4.07 10.38 11.84
CA GLY A 159 -3.80 10.80 13.22
C GLY A 159 -3.06 9.73 14.02
N ASN A 160 -2.51 10.13 15.19
CA ASN A 160 -1.53 9.35 15.95
C ASN A 160 -1.96 9.11 17.40
N TYR A 161 -3.23 8.79 17.64
CA TYR A 161 -3.79 8.60 18.98
C TYR A 161 -4.32 7.19 19.24
N ALA A 162 -4.11 6.25 18.29
CA ALA A 162 -4.64 4.88 18.33
C ALA A 162 -6.17 4.84 18.59
N THR A 163 -6.92 5.79 18.00
CA THR A 163 -8.36 5.95 18.17
C THR A 163 -9.09 5.94 16.83
N ASP A 164 -10.42 5.90 16.89
CA ASP A 164 -11.26 5.98 15.71
C ASP A 164 -11.09 7.33 14.99
N VAL A 165 -10.83 7.26 13.68
CA VAL A 165 -10.59 8.41 12.79
C VAL A 165 -11.79 9.34 12.65
N SER A 166 -13.01 8.88 13.03
CA SER A 166 -14.23 9.71 12.96
C SER A 166 -14.11 11.00 13.77
N THR A 167 -13.22 11.05 14.76
CA THR A 167 -12.91 12.22 15.57
C THR A 167 -11.72 13.03 15.07
N THR A 168 -11.09 12.62 13.96
CA THR A 168 -9.91 13.31 13.39
C THR A 168 -10.30 14.06 12.13
N TYR A 169 -10.18 15.37 12.16
CA TYR A 169 -10.50 16.26 11.03
C TYR A 169 -9.22 16.79 10.36
N PRO A 170 -9.12 16.80 9.01
CA PRO A 170 -10.13 16.48 8.01
C PRO A 170 -10.16 15.01 7.58
N ALA A 171 -9.38 14.10 8.17
CA ALA A 171 -9.29 12.69 7.80
C ALA A 171 -10.64 11.95 7.85
N ASN A 172 -11.59 12.43 8.67
CA ASN A 172 -12.95 11.90 8.74
C ASN A 172 -13.87 12.35 7.59
N ARG A 173 -13.33 12.95 6.52
CA ARG A 173 -14.12 13.43 5.37
C ARG A 173 -14.01 12.47 4.19
N GLY A 174 -15.15 12.20 3.55
CA GLY A 174 -15.24 11.28 2.41
C GLY A 174 -14.70 11.82 1.08
N ASN A 175 -14.19 13.04 1.05
CA ASN A 175 -13.60 13.68 -0.14
C ASN A 175 -12.11 14.03 0.01
N VAL A 176 -11.45 13.35 0.93
CA VAL A 176 -9.98 13.31 1.06
C VAL A 176 -9.50 11.86 1.02
N ILE A 177 -8.24 11.64 0.73
CA ILE A 177 -7.60 10.33 0.86
C ILE A 177 -6.98 10.24 2.25
N THR A 178 -7.52 9.38 3.11
CA THR A 178 -7.08 9.21 4.48
C THR A 178 -6.10 8.04 4.59
N VAL A 179 -4.93 8.32 5.19
CA VAL A 179 -3.79 7.41 5.22
C VAL A 179 -3.42 7.01 6.63
N THR A 180 -3.39 5.70 6.90
CA THR A 180 -2.89 5.09 8.14
C THR A 180 -1.42 4.69 8.02
N ALA A 181 -0.80 4.33 9.14
CA ALA A 181 0.60 3.97 9.20
C ALA A 181 0.80 2.47 9.40
N MET A 182 1.80 1.91 8.71
CA MET A 182 2.36 0.58 8.96
C MET A 182 3.85 0.64 9.29
N ASN A 183 4.36 -0.42 9.91
CA ASN A 183 5.78 -0.57 10.24
C ASN A 183 6.56 -1.30 9.12
N SER A 184 7.87 -1.54 9.34
CA SER A 184 8.76 -2.23 8.39
C SER A 184 8.39 -3.69 8.09
N ASN A 185 7.64 -4.33 8.98
CA ASN A 185 7.12 -5.68 8.78
C ASN A 185 5.74 -5.67 8.10
N GLU A 186 5.35 -4.51 7.57
CA GLU A 186 4.05 -4.27 6.93
C GLU A 186 2.84 -4.51 7.86
N ASN A 187 3.06 -4.50 9.17
CA ASN A 187 1.99 -4.56 10.16
C ASN A 187 1.46 -3.17 10.48
N PHE A 188 0.16 -3.08 10.72
CA PHE A 188 -0.49 -1.85 11.17
C PHE A 188 0.21 -1.30 12.43
N ALA A 189 0.44 0.00 12.46
CA ALA A 189 1.11 0.66 13.57
C ALA A 189 0.14 0.92 14.75
N ALA A 190 -0.40 -0.15 15.31
CA ALA A 190 -1.47 -0.14 16.31
C ALA A 190 -1.16 0.67 17.57
N SER A 191 0.12 0.91 17.88
CA SER A 191 0.53 1.69 19.05
C SER A 191 0.23 3.18 18.93
N TYR A 192 -0.01 3.68 17.70
CA TYR A 192 -0.31 5.11 17.50
C TYR A 192 -1.27 5.41 16.36
N SER A 193 -1.25 4.68 15.24
CA SER A 193 -2.09 5.01 14.08
C SER A 193 -3.56 4.96 14.42
N ASN A 194 -4.29 6.02 14.07
CA ASN A 194 -5.74 5.97 14.08
C ASN A 194 -6.25 5.01 13.01
N TYR A 195 -7.51 4.58 13.12
CA TYR A 195 -8.19 3.60 12.26
C TYR A 195 -9.68 3.98 12.14
N GLY A 196 -10.42 3.35 11.22
CA GLY A 196 -11.87 3.54 11.12
C GLY A 196 -12.39 3.68 9.69
N ASP A 197 -13.69 3.99 9.55
CA ASP A 197 -14.46 3.85 8.31
C ASP A 197 -14.02 4.76 7.15
N THR A 198 -13.33 5.86 7.43
CA THR A 198 -12.86 6.78 6.38
C THR A 198 -11.43 6.52 5.92
N VAL A 199 -10.79 5.46 6.40
CA VAL A 199 -9.45 5.07 5.97
C VAL A 199 -9.49 4.56 4.54
N ASP A 200 -8.62 5.10 3.70
CA ASP A 200 -8.52 4.69 2.30
C ASP A 200 -7.36 3.75 2.04
N PHE A 201 -6.18 4.09 2.54
CA PHE A 201 -4.95 3.34 2.31
C PHE A 201 -4.05 3.37 3.52
N CYS A 202 -3.11 2.42 3.57
CA CYS A 202 -1.99 2.46 4.50
C CYS A 202 -0.67 2.69 3.76
N ALA A 203 0.34 3.18 4.48
CA ALA A 203 1.68 3.34 3.95
C ALA A 203 2.73 3.26 5.07
N PRO A 204 4.04 3.10 4.74
CA PRO A 204 5.10 3.13 5.73
C PRO A 204 5.08 4.42 6.55
N GLY A 205 4.93 4.28 7.86
CA GLY A 205 4.84 5.42 8.78
C GLY A 205 5.70 5.26 10.04
N THR A 206 6.35 4.10 10.27
CA THR A 206 7.17 3.85 11.45
C THR A 206 8.65 3.86 11.11
N SER A 207 9.43 4.70 11.84
CA SER A 207 10.89 4.83 11.67
C SER A 207 11.32 5.18 10.23
N VAL A 208 10.53 6.00 9.54
CA VAL A 208 10.81 6.45 8.19
C VAL A 208 11.99 7.42 8.19
N VAL A 209 13.00 7.14 7.38
CA VAL A 209 14.16 8.02 7.18
C VAL A 209 13.87 8.98 6.04
N SER A 210 14.02 10.28 6.28
CA SER A 210 13.88 11.31 5.26
C SER A 210 14.77 12.51 5.57
N THR A 211 14.79 13.47 4.66
CA THR A 211 15.52 14.75 4.83
C THR A 211 15.09 15.47 6.10
N TYR A 212 16.02 16.18 6.70
CA TYR A 212 15.80 16.98 7.88
C TYR A 212 16.61 18.27 7.83
N LEU A 213 16.49 19.11 8.84
CA LEU A 213 17.17 20.39 8.91
C LEU A 213 18.68 20.31 8.65
N LYS A 214 19.24 21.35 8.05
CA LYS A 214 20.67 21.50 7.73
C LYS A 214 21.22 20.36 6.85
N GLY A 215 20.41 19.92 5.88
CA GLY A 215 20.77 18.87 4.92
C GLY A 215 20.94 17.48 5.53
N LYS A 216 20.55 17.29 6.80
CA LYS A 216 20.63 15.99 7.50
C LYS A 216 19.46 15.08 7.10
N TYR A 217 19.54 13.83 7.59
CA TYR A 217 18.47 12.85 7.56
C TYR A 217 18.09 12.48 8.99
N GLN A 218 16.79 12.20 9.20
CA GLN A 218 16.27 11.79 10.50
C GLN A 218 15.22 10.69 10.33
N LYS A 219 15.10 9.84 11.35
CA LYS A 219 14.00 8.87 11.47
C LYS A 219 12.84 9.53 12.20
N MET A 220 11.64 9.45 11.62
CA MET A 220 10.42 9.91 12.28
C MET A 220 9.32 8.84 12.14
N SER A 221 8.34 8.85 13.05
CA SER A 221 7.19 7.95 13.02
C SER A 221 5.90 8.72 13.15
N GLY A 222 4.88 8.30 12.41
CA GLY A 222 3.54 8.89 12.42
C GLY A 222 2.79 8.64 11.11
N THR A 223 1.49 8.81 11.13
CA THR A 223 0.67 8.87 9.92
C THR A 223 1.07 10.04 9.03
N SER A 224 1.73 11.07 9.61
CA SER A 224 2.37 12.16 8.87
C SER A 224 3.48 11.71 7.93
N MET A 225 4.17 10.58 8.20
CA MET A 225 5.20 9.99 7.34
C MET A 225 4.59 9.01 6.33
N ALA A 226 3.44 8.42 6.65
CA ALA A 226 2.70 7.55 5.74
C ALA A 226 2.02 8.34 4.60
N THR A 227 1.39 9.46 4.93
CA THR A 227 0.64 10.29 3.99
C THR A 227 1.43 10.72 2.74
N PRO A 228 2.68 11.21 2.84
CA PRO A 228 3.45 11.63 1.68
C PRO A 228 3.80 10.49 0.69
N HIS A 229 3.82 9.22 1.11
CA HIS A 229 3.94 8.09 0.19
C HIS A 229 2.72 7.97 -0.72
N ILE A 230 1.52 8.08 -0.15
CA ILE A 230 0.27 8.08 -0.95
C ILE A 230 0.17 9.34 -1.79
N THR A 231 0.61 10.50 -1.27
CA THR A 231 0.70 11.74 -2.04
C THR A 231 1.58 11.58 -3.28
N ALA A 232 2.73 10.91 -3.15
CA ALA A 232 3.60 10.58 -4.28
C ALA A 232 2.90 9.66 -5.30
N ALA A 233 2.18 8.62 -4.83
CA ALA A 233 1.40 7.75 -5.71
C ALA A 233 0.29 8.52 -6.45
N VAL A 234 -0.42 9.43 -5.78
CA VAL A 234 -1.40 10.33 -6.42
C VAL A 234 -0.74 11.21 -7.47
N ALA A 235 0.45 11.77 -7.19
CA ALA A 235 1.18 12.58 -8.16
C ALA A 235 1.47 11.78 -9.45
N TYR A 236 1.92 10.54 -9.36
CA TYR A 236 2.10 9.67 -10.53
C TYR A 236 0.81 9.44 -11.31
N VAL A 237 -0.29 9.16 -10.63
CA VAL A 237 -1.59 8.99 -11.30
C VAL A 237 -1.99 10.27 -12.03
N LYS A 238 -1.75 11.44 -11.44
CA LYS A 238 -2.02 12.75 -12.06
C LYS A 238 -1.09 13.06 -13.22
N MET A 239 0.16 12.61 -13.18
CA MET A 239 1.10 12.73 -14.31
C MET A 239 0.61 11.94 -15.53
N ILE A 240 0.09 10.73 -15.32
CA ILE A 240 -0.36 9.84 -16.40
C ILE A 240 -1.77 10.20 -16.87
N GLN A 241 -2.65 10.57 -15.96
CA GLN A 241 -4.05 10.90 -16.20
C GLN A 241 -4.44 12.22 -15.51
N PRO A 242 -3.98 13.39 -16.01
CA PRO A 242 -4.16 14.69 -15.33
C PRO A 242 -5.62 15.11 -15.15
N SER A 243 -6.53 14.62 -15.99
CA SER A 243 -7.96 14.93 -15.92
C SER A 243 -8.71 14.21 -14.80
N LEU A 244 -8.10 13.18 -14.17
CA LEU A 244 -8.77 12.44 -13.09
C LEU A 244 -9.00 13.33 -11.87
N ASN A 245 -10.25 13.36 -11.42
CA ASN A 245 -10.63 13.96 -10.14
C ASN A 245 -10.36 12.98 -8.97
N TYR A 246 -10.64 13.42 -7.74
CA TYR A 246 -10.50 12.62 -6.52
C TYR A 246 -11.04 11.18 -6.66
N LYS A 247 -12.27 11.01 -7.18
CA LYS A 247 -12.90 9.69 -7.32
C LYS A 247 -12.18 8.80 -8.33
N GLY A 248 -11.75 9.38 -9.45
CA GLY A 248 -10.99 8.67 -10.46
C GLY A 248 -9.64 8.21 -9.95
N VAL A 249 -8.90 9.10 -9.28
CA VAL A 249 -7.61 8.79 -8.65
C VAL A 249 -7.77 7.68 -7.62
N LYS A 250 -8.73 7.81 -6.69
CA LYS A 250 -9.00 6.79 -5.68
C LYS A 250 -9.33 5.42 -6.29
N LYS A 251 -10.08 5.39 -7.41
CA LYS A 251 -10.38 4.14 -8.14
C LYS A 251 -9.11 3.49 -8.71
N VAL A 252 -8.18 4.29 -9.26
CA VAL A 252 -6.88 3.79 -9.74
C VAL A 252 -6.08 3.24 -8.57
N LEU A 253 -5.87 4.01 -7.51
CA LEU A 253 -5.11 3.56 -6.35
C LEU A 253 -5.67 2.28 -5.74
N LYS A 254 -7.00 2.18 -5.61
CA LYS A 254 -7.67 0.96 -5.13
C LYS A 254 -7.39 -0.25 -6.01
N LYS A 255 -7.43 -0.08 -7.34
CA LYS A 255 -7.16 -1.18 -8.29
C LYS A 255 -5.76 -1.76 -8.11
N TYR A 256 -4.78 -0.91 -7.80
CA TYR A 256 -3.37 -1.28 -7.65
C TYR A 256 -2.91 -1.32 -6.18
N ALA A 257 -3.84 -1.34 -5.25
CA ALA A 257 -3.54 -1.57 -3.84
C ALA A 257 -3.28 -3.05 -3.58
N VAL A 258 -2.24 -3.32 -2.81
CA VAL A 258 -1.94 -4.65 -2.26
C VAL A 258 -2.69 -4.78 -0.95
N ASP A 259 -3.68 -5.63 -0.93
CA ASP A 259 -4.56 -5.86 0.21
C ASP A 259 -3.79 -6.32 1.45
N LYS A 260 -4.14 -5.79 2.61
CA LYS A 260 -3.54 -6.08 3.93
C LYS A 260 -4.65 -6.26 4.98
N GLY A 261 -4.34 -7.00 6.02
CA GLY A 261 -5.30 -7.26 7.09
C GLY A 261 -6.40 -8.22 6.68
N THR A 262 -7.65 -7.87 6.95
CA THR A 262 -8.83 -8.64 6.52
C THR A 262 -9.04 -8.47 5.02
N TYR A 263 -9.40 -9.54 4.31
CA TYR A 263 -9.61 -9.49 2.87
C TYR A 263 -10.60 -8.40 2.45
N GLY A 264 -10.18 -7.58 1.51
CA GLY A 264 -10.91 -6.41 1.04
C GLY A 264 -10.59 -5.17 1.85
N TRP A 265 -11.53 -4.26 1.95
CA TRP A 265 -11.36 -3.08 2.77
C TRP A 265 -11.49 -3.42 4.26
N ASP A 266 -10.60 -2.88 5.08
CA ASP A 266 -10.69 -2.94 6.54
C ASP A 266 -10.32 -1.59 7.20
N PRO A 267 -10.74 -1.36 8.48
CA PRO A 267 -10.56 -0.05 9.12
C PRO A 267 -9.12 0.30 9.50
N GLN A 268 -8.17 -0.62 9.44
CA GLN A 268 -6.77 -0.40 9.79
C GLN A 268 -5.92 -0.08 8.55
N TYR A 269 -6.09 -0.85 7.48
CA TYR A 269 -5.29 -0.75 6.27
C TYR A 269 -6.04 -0.09 5.10
N GLY A 270 -7.36 0.18 5.23
CA GLY A 270 -8.20 0.61 4.12
C GLY A 270 -8.20 -0.45 3.02
N TRP A 271 -7.90 -0.07 1.79
CA TRP A 271 -7.71 -0.99 0.65
C TRP A 271 -6.32 -1.62 0.60
N GLY A 272 -5.46 -1.34 1.57
CA GLY A 272 -4.07 -1.80 1.62
C GLY A 272 -3.07 -0.71 1.25
N TYR A 273 -1.84 -1.09 0.90
CA TYR A 273 -0.83 -0.16 0.41
C TYR A 273 -0.78 -0.12 -1.13
N VAL A 274 -0.52 1.07 -1.68
CA VAL A 274 -0.52 1.27 -3.13
C VAL A 274 0.80 0.80 -3.75
N ASN A 275 0.72 -0.05 -4.80
CA ASN A 275 1.86 -0.43 -5.64
C ASN A 275 1.50 -0.12 -7.11
N LEU A 276 2.13 0.87 -7.70
CA LEU A 276 1.83 1.34 -9.05
C LEU A 276 2.62 0.64 -10.17
N HIS A 277 3.39 -0.40 -9.87
CA HIS A 277 4.20 -1.08 -10.88
C HIS A 277 3.35 -1.51 -12.09
N ASP A 278 2.31 -2.32 -11.87
CA ASP A 278 1.43 -2.78 -12.94
C ASP A 278 0.62 -1.63 -13.60
N TYR A 279 0.43 -0.53 -12.90
CA TYR A 279 -0.22 0.66 -13.47
C TYR A 279 0.65 1.32 -14.53
N PHE A 280 1.96 1.43 -14.28
CA PHE A 280 2.88 1.98 -15.25
C PHE A 280 2.94 1.10 -16.51
N ASP A 281 3.07 -0.21 -16.36
CA ASP A 281 3.10 -1.16 -17.46
C ASP A 281 1.83 -1.08 -18.32
N GLN A 282 0.65 -0.99 -17.70
CA GLN A 282 -0.64 -0.92 -18.40
C GLN A 282 -0.94 0.46 -19.00
N SER A 283 -0.28 1.53 -18.57
CA SER A 283 -0.50 2.88 -19.10
C SER A 283 0.18 3.14 -20.44
N GLY A 284 0.90 2.14 -20.98
CA GLY A 284 1.62 2.24 -22.26
C GLY A 284 2.89 3.11 -22.18
N LEU A 285 3.29 3.48 -20.96
CA LEU A 285 4.57 4.14 -20.73
C LEU A 285 5.68 3.12 -20.98
N LYS A 286 6.55 3.41 -21.92
CA LYS A 286 7.78 2.62 -22.12
C LYS A 286 8.82 3.07 -21.12
N ALA A 287 9.43 2.12 -20.41
CA ALA A 287 10.63 2.39 -19.64
C ALA A 287 11.69 2.98 -20.59
N GLN A 288 12.09 4.21 -20.34
CA GLN A 288 13.18 4.83 -21.10
C GLN A 288 14.40 4.89 -20.19
N TYR A 289 15.28 3.92 -20.36
CA TYR A 289 16.67 4.05 -19.94
C TYR A 289 17.45 4.65 -21.06
N THR A 290 17.97 5.85 -20.86
CA THR A 290 18.95 6.43 -21.72
C THR A 290 20.32 6.24 -21.08
N ASP A 291 20.93 5.07 -21.29
CA ASP A 291 22.37 4.96 -21.14
C ASP A 291 22.99 5.46 -22.42
N TYR A 292 23.60 6.62 -22.32
CA TYR A 292 24.32 7.24 -23.40
C TYR A 292 25.75 6.64 -23.47
N ASP A 293 26.30 6.51 -24.68
CA ASP A 293 27.69 6.24 -24.88
C ASP A 293 28.54 7.48 -24.52
N GLU A 294 29.85 7.37 -24.62
CA GLU A 294 30.81 8.45 -24.34
C GLU A 294 30.62 9.70 -25.20
N ASN A 295 29.87 9.59 -26.30
CA ASN A 295 29.54 10.68 -27.24
C ASN A 295 28.12 11.25 -26.97
N GLY A 296 27.40 10.75 -25.97
CA GLY A 296 26.04 11.17 -25.64
C GLY A 296 24.97 10.52 -26.53
N ASN A 297 25.27 9.45 -27.26
CA ASN A 297 24.29 8.69 -28.02
C ASN A 297 23.66 7.59 -27.16
N GLU A 298 22.37 7.34 -27.33
CA GLU A 298 21.66 6.27 -26.65
C GLU A 298 22.20 4.90 -27.06
N LYS A 299 22.56 4.05 -26.09
CA LYS A 299 22.96 2.66 -26.33
C LYS A 299 21.78 1.82 -26.80
N PRO A 300 22.00 0.80 -27.65
CA PRO A 300 20.94 -0.10 -28.09
C PRO A 300 20.38 -0.94 -26.92
N GLU A 301 19.15 -1.44 -27.08
CA GLU A 301 18.56 -2.43 -26.18
C GLU A 301 19.22 -3.79 -26.36
N SER A 302 19.41 -4.52 -25.25
CA SER A 302 19.81 -5.91 -25.31
C SER A 302 18.63 -6.81 -25.72
N GLN A 303 18.93 -7.96 -26.33
CA GLN A 303 17.93 -9.00 -26.57
C GLN A 303 17.62 -9.72 -25.25
N THR A 304 16.72 -9.16 -24.48
CA THR A 304 16.36 -9.67 -23.14
C THR A 304 14.93 -10.17 -23.14
N ALA A 305 14.72 -11.44 -22.85
CA ALA A 305 13.40 -12.03 -22.83
C ALA A 305 13.28 -13.24 -21.89
N PHE A 306 12.08 -13.50 -21.43
CA PHE A 306 11.69 -14.81 -20.90
C PHE A 306 11.14 -15.69 -22.05
N SER A 307 11.41 -16.98 -21.99
CA SER A 307 10.91 -17.93 -23.02
C SER A 307 9.39 -18.14 -22.95
N LYS A 308 8.73 -17.67 -21.89
CA LYS A 308 7.26 -17.69 -21.73
C LYS A 308 6.78 -16.36 -21.17
N GLN A 309 5.66 -15.87 -21.67
CA GLN A 309 4.99 -14.66 -21.17
C GLN A 309 4.04 -14.95 -20.00
N THR A 310 3.66 -16.22 -19.82
CA THR A 310 2.79 -16.65 -18.72
C THR A 310 3.28 -17.96 -18.11
N VAL A 311 3.20 -18.06 -16.79
CA VAL A 311 3.54 -19.25 -16.02
C VAL A 311 2.44 -19.52 -15.01
N THR A 312 1.93 -20.75 -14.95
CA THR A 312 0.96 -21.17 -13.92
C THR A 312 1.62 -22.13 -12.95
N ARG A 313 1.36 -21.94 -11.65
CA ARG A 313 1.83 -22.79 -10.56
C ARG A 313 0.70 -23.02 -9.57
N GLU A 314 0.70 -24.13 -8.88
CA GLU A 314 -0.19 -24.40 -7.76
C GLU A 314 0.41 -23.90 -6.45
N TYR A 315 -0.41 -23.39 -5.53
CA TYR A 315 0.02 -23.01 -4.18
C TYR A 315 0.71 -24.18 -3.47
N GLY A 316 1.82 -23.89 -2.79
CA GLY A 316 2.66 -24.91 -2.14
C GLY A 316 3.64 -25.63 -3.09
N SER A 317 3.72 -25.24 -4.36
CA SER A 317 4.79 -25.68 -5.26
C SER A 317 6.15 -25.25 -4.73
N LYS A 318 7.18 -26.07 -4.96
CA LYS A 318 8.57 -25.74 -4.62
C LYS A 318 9.01 -24.47 -5.36
N ALA A 319 9.89 -23.68 -4.72
CA ALA A 319 10.54 -22.57 -5.37
C ALA A 319 11.18 -23.01 -6.70
N TYR A 320 11.05 -22.18 -7.71
CA TYR A 320 11.56 -22.46 -9.03
C TYR A 320 12.34 -21.26 -9.56
N ARG A 321 13.19 -21.51 -10.54
CA ARG A 321 13.92 -20.46 -11.25
C ARG A 321 13.49 -20.46 -12.70
N TYR A 322 13.07 -19.27 -13.17
CA TYR A 322 12.80 -19.04 -14.57
C TYR A 322 13.79 -18.01 -15.09
N LYS A 323 14.87 -18.48 -15.74
CA LYS A 323 15.99 -17.63 -16.11
C LYS A 323 15.62 -16.76 -17.32
N VAL A 324 15.90 -15.47 -17.23
CA VAL A 324 15.86 -14.56 -18.40
C VAL A 324 17.02 -14.89 -19.33
N THR A 325 16.79 -14.81 -20.63
CA THR A 325 17.83 -14.88 -21.66
C THR A 325 18.19 -13.46 -22.08
N THR A 326 19.46 -13.15 -22.13
CA THR A 326 19.98 -11.83 -22.55
C THR A 326 21.33 -11.99 -23.22
N ASN A 327 21.66 -11.08 -24.15
CA ASN A 327 22.98 -10.91 -24.74
C ASN A 327 23.78 -9.77 -24.07
N SER A 328 23.25 -9.15 -23.01
CA SER A 328 23.97 -8.18 -22.19
C SER A 328 24.73 -8.87 -21.05
N GLU A 329 25.90 -8.33 -20.69
CA GLU A 329 26.69 -8.74 -19.52
C GLU A 329 26.26 -8.04 -18.24
N GLY A 330 25.27 -7.14 -18.32
CA GLY A 330 24.74 -6.38 -17.20
C GLY A 330 24.21 -7.27 -16.07
N LYS A 331 24.33 -6.80 -14.85
CA LYS A 331 23.82 -7.51 -13.66
C LYS A 331 22.31 -7.75 -13.76
N VAL A 332 21.89 -8.99 -13.67
CA VAL A 332 20.47 -9.35 -13.66
C VAL A 332 19.93 -9.33 -12.23
N THR A 333 18.82 -8.64 -12.03
CA THR A 333 18.03 -8.64 -10.79
C THR A 333 16.60 -9.03 -11.09
N TYR A 334 15.88 -9.57 -10.09
CA TYR A 334 14.51 -10.03 -10.27
C TYR A 334 13.60 -9.41 -9.22
N GLN A 335 12.36 -9.16 -9.62
CA GLN A 335 11.35 -8.55 -8.76
C GLN A 335 9.97 -9.14 -9.03
N SER A 336 9.13 -9.18 -8.00
CA SER A 336 7.71 -9.54 -8.09
C SER A 336 6.85 -8.30 -7.84
N SER A 337 5.83 -8.09 -8.66
CA SER A 337 4.85 -7.01 -8.46
C SER A 337 3.94 -7.25 -7.24
N ASN A 338 3.92 -8.47 -6.69
CA ASN A 338 3.14 -8.79 -5.49
C ASN A 338 3.82 -9.89 -4.66
N THR A 339 4.51 -9.51 -3.60
CA THR A 339 5.24 -10.41 -2.71
C THR A 339 4.35 -11.35 -1.90
N ARG A 340 3.06 -11.07 -1.76
CA ARG A 340 2.08 -11.99 -1.15
C ARG A 340 1.76 -13.18 -2.03
N ILE A 341 1.88 -13.02 -3.35
CA ILE A 341 1.65 -14.10 -4.31
C ILE A 341 2.94 -14.85 -4.55
N ALA A 342 4.03 -14.12 -4.80
CA ALA A 342 5.35 -14.70 -4.98
C ALA A 342 6.46 -13.70 -4.64
N GLU A 343 7.57 -14.19 -4.10
CA GLU A 343 8.81 -13.45 -3.90
C GLU A 343 9.88 -13.91 -4.89
N ALA A 344 10.66 -12.98 -5.40
CA ALA A 344 11.83 -13.25 -6.21
C ALA A 344 13.11 -12.93 -5.42
N ASP A 345 14.08 -13.84 -5.39
CA ASP A 345 15.40 -13.57 -4.79
C ASP A 345 16.38 -12.98 -5.80
N GLU A 346 17.55 -12.54 -5.32
CA GLU A 346 18.60 -11.95 -6.14
C GLU A 346 19.14 -12.90 -7.24
N LYS A 347 18.93 -14.20 -7.07
CA LYS A 347 19.34 -15.23 -8.04
C LYS A 347 18.22 -15.61 -9.02
N GLY A 348 17.03 -15.04 -8.86
CA GLY A 348 15.85 -15.30 -9.68
C GLY A 348 15.07 -16.57 -9.28
N TYR A 349 15.23 -17.08 -8.06
CA TYR A 349 14.34 -18.09 -7.53
C TYR A 349 13.03 -17.44 -7.07
N ILE A 350 11.92 -18.02 -7.52
CA ILE A 350 10.57 -17.55 -7.23
C ILE A 350 9.95 -18.46 -6.18
N SER A 351 9.64 -17.90 -5.01
CA SER A 351 8.96 -18.59 -3.90
C SER A 351 7.49 -18.19 -3.89
N ILE A 352 6.61 -19.17 -3.99
CA ILE A 352 5.15 -18.97 -3.99
C ILE A 352 4.67 -18.75 -2.55
N LYS A 353 3.90 -17.67 -2.33
CA LYS A 353 3.38 -17.26 -1.01
C LYS A 353 1.86 -17.31 -0.92
N GLY A 354 1.14 -17.09 -2.01
CA GLY A 354 -0.31 -17.06 -2.03
C GLY A 354 -0.91 -17.27 -3.41
N VAL A 355 -2.22 -17.41 -3.46
CA VAL A 355 -3.01 -17.56 -4.69
C VAL A 355 -3.27 -16.18 -5.32
N GLY A 356 -3.26 -16.12 -6.66
CA GLY A 356 -3.49 -14.91 -7.43
C GLY A 356 -2.56 -14.78 -8.61
N SER A 357 -2.46 -13.59 -9.18
CA SER A 357 -1.56 -13.30 -10.30
C SER A 357 -0.64 -12.14 -9.96
N CYS A 358 0.62 -12.25 -10.34
CA CYS A 358 1.62 -11.18 -10.23
C CYS A 358 2.53 -11.20 -11.47
N THR A 359 3.20 -10.07 -11.70
CA THR A 359 4.24 -9.95 -12.73
C THR A 359 5.61 -10.19 -12.10
N ILE A 360 6.41 -11.04 -12.71
CA ILE A 360 7.81 -11.22 -12.37
C ILE A 360 8.65 -10.49 -13.43
N THR A 361 9.43 -9.52 -13.00
CA THR A 361 10.30 -8.73 -13.87
C THR A 361 11.76 -9.06 -13.61
N ALA A 362 12.50 -9.29 -14.66
CA ALA A 362 13.96 -9.31 -14.65
C ALA A 362 14.48 -7.97 -15.21
N MET A 363 15.40 -7.35 -14.50
CA MET A 363 16.14 -6.19 -14.97
C MET A 363 17.57 -6.61 -15.24
N VAL A 364 18.03 -6.36 -16.46
CA VAL A 364 19.42 -6.50 -16.87
C VAL A 364 20.04 -5.12 -16.87
N GLY A 365 20.95 -4.85 -15.96
CA GLY A 365 21.64 -3.56 -15.85
C GLY A 365 22.43 -3.24 -17.13
N ALA A 366 22.69 -1.95 -17.32
CA ALA A 366 23.53 -1.49 -18.44
C ALA A 366 24.93 -2.08 -18.38
N ASP A 367 25.50 -2.32 -19.56
CA ASP A 367 26.91 -2.69 -19.76
C ASP A 367 27.58 -1.77 -20.80
N ALA A 368 28.74 -2.14 -21.29
CA ALA A 368 29.48 -1.37 -22.27
C ALA A 368 28.75 -1.22 -23.63
N ALA A 369 27.91 -2.20 -24.01
CA ALA A 369 27.27 -2.29 -25.31
C ALA A 369 25.77 -1.93 -25.27
N TYR A 370 25.10 -2.18 -24.17
CA TYR A 370 23.63 -2.12 -24.06
C TYR A 370 23.16 -1.23 -22.91
N LYS A 371 22.02 -0.57 -23.10
CA LYS A 371 21.29 0.10 -22.04
C LYS A 371 20.58 -0.93 -21.14
N THR A 372 20.16 -0.53 -19.96
CA THR A 372 19.36 -1.37 -19.07
C THR A 372 18.08 -1.82 -19.78
N THR A 373 17.78 -3.11 -19.70
CA THR A 373 16.65 -3.72 -20.39
C THR A 373 15.83 -4.54 -19.42
N LEU A 374 14.51 -4.50 -19.58
CA LEU A 374 13.54 -5.23 -18.77
C LEU A 374 12.91 -6.37 -19.57
N ALA A 375 12.64 -7.47 -18.90
CA ALA A 375 11.75 -8.51 -19.40
C ALA A 375 10.82 -8.97 -18.28
N SER A 376 9.60 -9.32 -18.60
CA SER A 376 8.64 -9.77 -17.61
C SER A 376 7.78 -10.95 -18.08
N TYR A 377 7.18 -11.65 -17.14
CA TYR A 377 6.15 -12.64 -17.39
C TYR A 377 5.08 -12.59 -16.29
N THR A 378 3.86 -13.00 -16.61
CA THR A 378 2.78 -13.13 -15.63
C THR A 378 2.85 -14.50 -14.96
N LEU A 379 2.95 -14.53 -13.64
CA LEU A 379 2.77 -15.73 -12.81
C LEU A 379 1.34 -15.76 -12.30
N THR A 380 0.63 -16.87 -12.57
CA THR A 380 -0.66 -17.17 -11.96
C THR A 380 -0.51 -18.33 -10.99
N VAL A 381 -0.87 -18.12 -9.74
CA VAL A 381 -0.88 -19.17 -8.71
C VAL A 381 -2.32 -19.62 -8.49
N THR A 382 -2.56 -20.90 -8.74
CA THR A 382 -3.88 -21.54 -8.51
C THR A 382 -3.97 -22.11 -7.11
N PRO A 383 -5.18 -22.19 -6.52
CA PRO A 383 -5.37 -22.83 -5.23
C PRO A 383 -4.99 -24.31 -5.26
N LYS A 384 -4.46 -24.81 -4.15
CA LYS A 384 -4.16 -26.22 -3.97
C LYS A 384 -5.41 -27.01 -3.63
N ASP A 385 -5.66 -28.10 -4.35
CA ASP A 385 -6.79 -28.98 -4.07
C ASP A 385 -6.53 -29.84 -2.82
N ILE A 386 -7.47 -29.81 -1.87
CA ILE A 386 -7.42 -30.58 -0.63
C ILE A 386 -8.16 -31.91 -0.71
N SER A 387 -8.87 -32.22 -1.78
CA SER A 387 -9.74 -33.39 -1.90
C SER A 387 -8.99 -34.71 -1.67
N GLY A 388 -7.68 -34.76 -1.94
CA GLY A 388 -6.80 -35.91 -1.69
C GLY A 388 -6.17 -35.95 -0.31
N LEU A 389 -6.42 -34.99 0.58
CA LEU A 389 -5.84 -34.95 1.91
C LEU A 389 -6.66 -35.79 2.91
N THR A 390 -5.99 -36.24 3.99
CA THR A 390 -6.65 -36.96 5.07
C THR A 390 -7.21 -35.98 6.11
N ALA A 391 -8.53 -36.07 6.31
CA ALA A 391 -9.21 -35.39 7.41
C ALA A 391 -9.58 -36.38 8.52
N THR A 392 -9.25 -36.04 9.76
CA THR A 392 -9.49 -36.85 10.96
C THR A 392 -10.57 -36.19 11.81
N LEU A 393 -11.61 -36.95 12.13
CA LEU A 393 -12.67 -36.57 13.06
C LEU A 393 -12.28 -36.91 14.50
N SER A 394 -12.61 -36.02 15.45
CA SER A 394 -12.40 -36.29 16.90
C SER A 394 -13.11 -37.57 17.39
N LYS A 395 -14.27 -37.88 16.82
CA LYS A 395 -15.02 -39.13 17.02
C LYS A 395 -15.78 -39.48 15.76
N LYS A 396 -15.94 -40.80 15.50
CA LYS A 396 -16.73 -41.36 14.37
C LYS A 396 -18.16 -41.73 14.76
N VAL A 397 -18.44 -41.83 16.06
CA VAL A 397 -19.75 -42.22 16.61
C VAL A 397 -20.13 -41.24 17.72
N TYR A 398 -21.32 -40.72 17.66
CA TYR A 398 -21.90 -39.81 18.64
C TYR A 398 -23.23 -40.34 19.14
N GLN A 399 -23.54 -40.11 20.43
CA GLN A 399 -24.88 -40.31 20.95
C GLN A 399 -25.72 -39.05 20.72
N TYR A 400 -26.83 -39.19 20.00
CA TYR A 400 -27.74 -38.11 19.73
C TYR A 400 -28.72 -37.93 20.94
N ALA A 401 -28.55 -36.85 21.66
CA ALA A 401 -29.36 -36.43 22.82
C ALA A 401 -30.11 -35.14 22.55
N GLY A 402 -30.73 -35.01 21.35
CA GLY A 402 -31.47 -33.79 20.95
C GLY A 402 -30.64 -32.62 20.51
N LYS A 403 -29.28 -32.70 20.64
CA LYS A 403 -28.34 -31.67 20.21
C LYS A 403 -27.59 -32.12 18.93
N SER A 404 -27.17 -31.14 18.12
CA SER A 404 -26.41 -31.41 16.90
C SER A 404 -25.08 -32.11 17.22
N CYS A 405 -24.84 -33.25 16.56
CA CYS A 405 -23.57 -34.00 16.64
C CYS A 405 -22.56 -33.37 15.67
N LYS A 406 -21.63 -32.60 16.17
CA LYS A 406 -20.61 -31.90 15.36
C LYS A 406 -19.20 -32.31 15.82
N PRO A 407 -18.59 -33.31 15.22
CA PRO A 407 -17.20 -33.64 15.50
C PRO A 407 -16.27 -32.48 15.14
N SER A 408 -15.24 -32.22 15.94
CA SER A 408 -14.13 -31.41 15.45
C SER A 408 -13.33 -32.21 14.41
N VAL A 409 -12.78 -31.47 13.46
CA VAL A 409 -11.99 -32.05 12.36
C VAL A 409 -10.64 -31.38 12.28
N THR A 410 -9.62 -32.17 11.97
CA THR A 410 -8.29 -31.71 11.61
C THR A 410 -7.92 -32.28 10.24
N VAL A 411 -7.30 -31.48 9.40
CA VAL A 411 -6.79 -31.91 8.10
C VAL A 411 -5.27 -31.92 8.16
N ALA A 412 -4.66 -33.04 7.78
CA ALA A 412 -3.21 -33.18 7.83
C ALA A 412 -2.52 -32.12 6.93
N GLY A 413 -1.61 -31.35 7.54
CA GLY A 413 -0.84 -30.32 6.83
C GLY A 413 -1.56 -28.99 6.60
N LEU A 414 -2.76 -28.77 7.19
CA LEU A 414 -3.50 -27.52 7.11
C LEU A 414 -3.77 -26.92 8.50
N ASN A 415 -3.85 -25.61 8.58
CA ASN A 415 -4.32 -24.84 9.73
C ASN A 415 -5.85 -24.67 9.68
N LYS A 416 -6.46 -24.24 10.79
CA LYS A 416 -7.92 -24.06 10.86
C LYS A 416 -8.45 -22.95 9.96
N GLU A 417 -7.65 -21.96 9.66
CA GLU A 417 -7.91 -20.86 8.74
C GLU A 417 -7.89 -21.25 7.26
N ASP A 418 -7.37 -22.41 6.92
CA ASP A 418 -7.22 -22.90 5.54
C ASP A 418 -8.49 -23.57 5.00
N TYR A 419 -9.47 -23.84 5.86
CA TYR A 419 -10.70 -24.52 5.48
C TYR A 419 -11.89 -24.15 6.35
N THR A 420 -13.08 -24.32 5.81
CA THR A 420 -14.35 -24.26 6.54
C THR A 420 -14.95 -25.64 6.76
N VAL A 421 -15.77 -25.77 7.79
CA VAL A 421 -16.42 -27.03 8.16
C VAL A 421 -17.93 -26.86 8.21
N THR A 422 -18.64 -27.68 7.46
CA THR A 422 -20.09 -27.78 7.49
C THR A 422 -20.54 -29.20 7.78
N TYR A 423 -21.79 -29.38 8.18
CA TYR A 423 -22.32 -30.67 8.59
C TYR A 423 -23.66 -30.93 7.91
N ARG A 424 -23.82 -32.12 7.32
CA ARG A 424 -25.09 -32.63 6.80
C ARG A 424 -25.63 -33.68 7.75
N ASN A 425 -26.94 -33.66 8.00
CA ASN A 425 -27.68 -34.58 8.86
C ASN A 425 -27.22 -34.63 10.34
N ALA A 426 -26.47 -33.68 10.82
CA ALA A 426 -25.95 -33.65 12.20
C ALA A 426 -27.02 -33.54 13.30
N LYS A 427 -28.29 -33.30 12.94
CA LYS A 427 -29.44 -33.19 13.83
C LYS A 427 -30.42 -34.36 13.72
N LYS A 428 -29.95 -35.48 13.14
CA LYS A 428 -30.77 -36.70 12.96
C LYS A 428 -29.97 -37.93 13.38
N VAL A 429 -30.73 -38.96 13.86
CA VAL A 429 -30.15 -40.29 14.09
C VAL A 429 -29.80 -40.91 12.76
N GLY A 430 -28.65 -41.62 12.69
CA GLY A 430 -28.17 -42.30 11.51
C GLY A 430 -26.87 -41.72 10.96
N ARG A 431 -26.66 -41.85 9.66
CA ARG A 431 -25.47 -41.39 8.97
C ARG A 431 -25.46 -39.89 8.81
N ALA A 432 -24.41 -39.21 9.26
CA ALA A 432 -24.13 -37.81 9.06
C ALA A 432 -22.77 -37.61 8.35
N THR A 433 -22.56 -36.45 7.78
CA THR A 433 -21.32 -36.12 7.05
C THR A 433 -20.79 -34.79 7.51
N CYS A 434 -19.52 -34.77 7.89
CA CYS A 434 -18.74 -33.53 8.02
C CYS A 434 -18.13 -33.22 6.65
N VAL A 435 -18.34 -32.01 6.16
CA VAL A 435 -17.78 -31.55 4.88
C VAL A 435 -16.78 -30.45 5.17
N VAL A 436 -15.53 -30.71 4.86
CA VAL A 436 -14.43 -29.75 4.90
C VAL A 436 -14.30 -29.13 3.51
N THR A 437 -14.27 -27.79 3.43
CA THR A 437 -14.10 -27.07 2.15
C THR A 437 -12.88 -26.16 2.28
N GLY A 438 -11.92 -26.29 1.37
CA GLY A 438 -10.75 -25.41 1.28
C GLY A 438 -11.15 -23.97 0.99
N ILE A 439 -10.43 -23.02 1.56
CA ILE A 439 -10.62 -21.58 1.34
C ILE A 439 -9.28 -20.88 1.17
N GLY A 440 -9.28 -19.65 0.61
CA GLY A 440 -8.07 -18.86 0.42
C GLY A 440 -7.09 -19.53 -0.56
N ASN A 441 -5.97 -19.99 -0.04
CA ASN A 441 -4.94 -20.69 -0.81
C ASN A 441 -5.30 -22.15 -1.16
N TYR A 442 -6.46 -22.63 -0.74
CA TYR A 442 -6.90 -24.01 -0.93
C TYR A 442 -8.29 -24.08 -1.57
N THR A 443 -8.55 -25.17 -2.27
CA THR A 443 -9.83 -25.46 -2.93
C THR A 443 -10.20 -26.94 -2.73
N GLY A 444 -11.37 -27.35 -3.20
CA GLY A 444 -11.82 -28.73 -3.10
C GLY A 444 -12.55 -29.06 -1.79
N LYS A 445 -13.00 -30.30 -1.66
CA LYS A 445 -13.79 -30.76 -0.51
C LYS A 445 -13.35 -32.15 -0.07
N ILE A 446 -13.42 -32.37 1.26
CA ILE A 446 -13.27 -33.71 1.88
C ILE A 446 -14.56 -34.02 2.61
N GLU A 447 -15.15 -35.17 2.33
CA GLU A 447 -16.35 -35.67 3.02
C GLU A 447 -15.97 -36.72 4.03
N CYS A 448 -16.28 -36.49 5.30
CA CYS A 448 -15.99 -37.40 6.41
C CYS A 448 -17.30 -37.91 7.02
N PRO A 449 -17.69 -39.17 6.69
CA PRO A 449 -18.90 -39.74 7.28
C PRO A 449 -18.68 -40.10 8.76
N TYR A 450 -19.74 -39.96 9.54
CA TYR A 450 -19.81 -40.37 10.94
C TYR A 450 -21.25 -40.78 11.28
N THR A 451 -21.45 -41.39 12.45
CA THR A 451 -22.75 -41.93 12.87
C THR A 451 -23.26 -41.24 14.12
N CYS A 452 -24.53 -40.84 14.12
CA CYS A 452 -25.26 -40.38 15.30
C CYS A 452 -26.19 -41.49 15.74
N LEU A 453 -25.91 -42.11 16.87
CA LEU A 453 -26.76 -43.17 17.49
C LEU A 453 -27.81 -42.53 18.40
N LEU A 454 -28.97 -43.16 18.46
CA LEU A 454 -29.98 -42.73 19.44
C LEU A 454 -29.48 -43.00 20.87
N TYR A 455 -29.58 -42.01 21.75
CA TYR A 455 -29.34 -42.25 23.17
C TYR A 455 -30.53 -43.04 23.74
N THR A 456 -30.33 -44.32 23.98
CA THR A 456 -31.24 -45.14 24.78
C THR A 456 -30.69 -45.15 26.20
N SER A 457 -31.40 -44.59 27.14
CA SER A 457 -31.11 -44.76 28.58
C SER A 457 -31.06 -46.28 28.86
N PRO A 458 -30.07 -46.79 29.61
CA PRO A 458 -30.16 -48.16 30.08
C PRO A 458 -31.49 -48.39 30.80
N SER A 459 -32.19 -49.44 30.38
CA SER A 459 -33.42 -49.79 31.06
C SER A 459 -33.13 -50.11 32.53
N PRO A 460 -33.90 -49.62 33.50
CA PRO A 460 -33.72 -49.99 34.90
C PRO A 460 -33.87 -51.51 35.16
N ARG A 461 -34.24 -52.31 34.13
CA ARG A 461 -34.43 -53.76 34.22
C ARG A 461 -33.20 -54.62 33.92
N ASP A 462 -32.12 -54.03 33.39
CA ASP A 462 -30.91 -54.76 33.04
C ASP A 462 -29.92 -54.91 34.21
N GLY A 463 -30.33 -54.56 35.42
CA GLY A 463 -29.54 -54.65 36.66
C GLY A 463 -29.92 -55.76 37.65
N LEU A 464 -30.70 -56.75 37.19
CA LEU A 464 -31.06 -57.90 38.02
C LEU A 464 -30.93 -59.22 37.20
N LEU A 465 -29.76 -59.80 37.18
CA LEU A 465 -29.47 -61.23 37.18
C LEU A 465 -28.11 -61.44 37.79
#